data_fa8ae82221c0ca88699a43726b09f9cc
#
_entry.id   fa8ae82221c0ca88699a43726b09f9cc
#
_cell.length_a   1.000
_cell.length_b   1.000
_cell.length_c   1.000
_cell.angle_alpha   90.00
_cell.angle_beta   90.00
_cell.angle_gamma   90.00
#
_symmetry.space_group_name_H-M   'P 1'
#
loop_
_entity.id
_entity.type
_entity.pdbx_description
1 polymer ?
#
loop_
_entity_poly.entity_id
_entity_poly.type
_entity_poly.pdbx_seq_one_letter_code
_entity_poly.pdbx_strand_id
1 'polypeptide(L)'
;MKEPSVNIPKNNYPIDRNIWLYINLPQLAIEAVTATMTKPLKDGPVAVVSLQDNAQRIDCCNQQATAWGVEQRLSLSTALAICPDLTVLAKNTLQEQQLLQQLALIAYRFSPEVIIDTAGLWLDLSGCAQLFNGYNKLLKKLYTQLSEQSIVAISGVGKSPLAAKILCDNEFRHYLPSKLEVQRTLMTTMLDKLPSTAKQQQNFKQLGLTTIGDLLALPRSALSQRFNSDLMNTLQLLQGEKPSLLKRFKPANEFHDKIQNTQGLYNKESLLFPMKTLLQRLCQYLMARQCYSRELIWQFEPLLGRHQSMSITLSGNSHGWSSLLSLSRLKLEHLELPRSIEQISLFCDQFMVMPERSFDLFGDQISLQENTSELMDNLNARLGIEALSRPTINAEHLPELAGNIASIEKSIGSEQDLGQAQKPLWLLPEPAPVRLHNQQLYWHKPLTIVSGPERLCGNWWQSEQQRDYYLACDSKGARYWLFRESTSKQWFVHGLFS
;
A
#
# COMPACT_ATOMS: atom_id res chain seq x y z
N MET A 1 -9.67 -42.29 -14.70
CA MET A 1 -8.26 -42.32 -14.26
C MET A 1 -8.16 -41.33 -13.11
N LYS A 2 -7.91 -41.83 -11.90
CA LYS A 2 -7.74 -40.98 -10.70
C LYS A 2 -6.32 -40.36 -10.73
N GLU A 3 -6.23 -39.06 -10.64
CA GLU A 3 -4.95 -38.36 -10.45
C GLU A 3 -4.25 -38.85 -9.17
N PRO A 4 -2.94 -39.04 -9.17
CA PRO A 4 -2.21 -39.43 -7.97
C PRO A 4 -2.22 -38.29 -6.96
N SER A 5 -2.82 -38.54 -5.80
CA SER A 5 -2.74 -37.62 -4.64
C SER A 5 -1.30 -37.51 -4.21
N VAL A 6 -0.66 -36.37 -4.52
CA VAL A 6 0.65 -36.00 -4.00
C VAL A 6 0.48 -35.75 -2.49
N ASN A 7 1.04 -36.66 -1.72
CA ASN A 7 1.07 -36.59 -0.26
C ASN A 7 2.03 -35.45 0.15
N ILE A 8 1.49 -34.24 0.34
CA ILE A 8 2.27 -33.09 0.79
C ILE A 8 2.60 -33.33 2.26
N PRO A 9 3.87 -33.48 2.65
CA PRO A 9 4.24 -33.68 4.05
C PRO A 9 3.77 -32.48 4.88
N LYS A 10 3.07 -32.73 5.98
CA LYS A 10 2.74 -31.69 6.98
C LYS A 10 4.05 -31.13 7.52
N ASN A 11 4.43 -29.96 7.05
CA ASN A 11 5.64 -29.27 7.46
C ASN A 11 5.48 -28.74 8.88
N ASN A 12 5.84 -29.54 9.88
CA ASN A 12 6.24 -29.05 11.20
C ASN A 12 7.70 -28.56 11.11
N TYR A 13 7.92 -27.36 10.54
CA TYR A 13 9.19 -26.69 10.73
C TYR A 13 9.21 -26.10 12.14
N PRO A 14 10.19 -26.47 13.00
CA PRO A 14 10.52 -25.66 14.15
C PRO A 14 10.84 -24.24 13.66
N ILE A 15 10.62 -23.24 14.49
CA ILE A 15 10.91 -21.82 14.20
C ILE A 15 12.39 -21.72 13.81
N ASP A 16 12.67 -21.95 12.53
CA ASP A 16 14.03 -21.93 12.02
C ASP A 16 14.43 -20.48 11.77
N ARG A 17 15.32 -20.00 12.60
CA ARG A 17 15.98 -18.71 12.44
C ARG A 17 16.97 -18.87 11.27
N ASN A 18 16.94 -17.95 10.31
CA ASN A 18 17.81 -17.85 9.14
C ASN A 18 17.34 -18.67 7.92
N ILE A 19 16.21 -18.28 7.34
CA ILE A 19 15.76 -18.75 6.02
C ILE A 19 15.79 -17.57 5.06
N TRP A 20 16.78 -17.56 4.18
CA TRP A 20 16.92 -16.54 3.15
C TRP A 20 16.45 -17.06 1.80
N LEU A 21 15.62 -16.26 1.14
CA LEU A 21 15.23 -16.44 -0.26
C LEU A 21 15.95 -15.39 -1.11
N TYR A 22 16.59 -15.81 -2.17
CA TYR A 22 17.08 -14.92 -3.23
C TYR A 22 16.22 -15.09 -4.47
N ILE A 23 15.72 -13.99 -5.01
CA ILE A 23 14.98 -13.92 -6.26
C ILE A 23 15.86 -13.22 -7.26
N ASN A 24 16.34 -13.93 -8.27
CA ASN A 24 17.09 -13.37 -9.38
C ASN A 24 16.15 -13.08 -10.55
N LEU A 25 16.37 -11.97 -11.23
CA LEU A 25 15.58 -11.45 -12.33
C LEU A 25 16.41 -11.44 -13.61
N PRO A 26 16.50 -12.57 -14.32
CA PRO A 26 17.41 -12.71 -15.47
C PRO A 26 17.03 -11.80 -16.65
N GLN A 27 15.80 -11.36 -16.73
CA GLN A 27 15.28 -10.48 -17.79
C GLN A 27 14.98 -9.06 -17.28
N LEU A 28 15.54 -8.66 -16.13
CA LEU A 28 15.29 -7.35 -15.50
C LEU A 28 15.39 -6.18 -16.49
N ALA A 29 16.43 -6.14 -17.32
CA ALA A 29 16.64 -5.04 -18.25
C ALA A 29 15.57 -4.99 -19.36
N ILE A 30 15.10 -6.15 -19.84
CA ILE A 30 14.00 -6.23 -20.81
C ILE A 30 12.69 -5.78 -20.16
N GLU A 31 12.39 -6.35 -19.00
CA GLU A 31 11.15 -6.11 -18.25
C GLU A 31 11.03 -4.64 -17.82
N ALA A 32 12.13 -4.02 -17.40
CA ALA A 32 12.18 -2.62 -17.00
C ALA A 32 11.85 -1.67 -18.17
N VAL A 33 12.38 -1.93 -19.34
CA VAL A 33 12.11 -1.11 -20.54
C VAL A 33 10.68 -1.36 -21.03
N THR A 34 10.24 -2.61 -21.08
CA THR A 34 8.90 -2.96 -21.58
C THR A 34 7.78 -2.48 -20.67
N ALA A 35 7.99 -2.46 -19.35
CA ALA A 35 7.00 -1.96 -18.38
C ALA A 35 6.64 -0.47 -18.59
N THR A 36 7.49 0.30 -19.25
CA THR A 36 7.25 1.72 -19.54
C THR A 36 6.72 1.99 -20.95
N MET A 37 6.62 0.96 -21.79
CA MET A 37 6.15 1.10 -23.15
C MET A 37 4.62 1.21 -23.21
N THR A 38 4.12 2.16 -24.01
CA THR A 38 2.69 2.35 -24.25
C THR A 38 2.08 1.29 -25.16
N LYS A 39 2.91 0.63 -25.98
CA LYS A 39 2.50 -0.48 -26.84
C LYS A 39 3.24 -1.74 -26.41
N PRO A 40 2.54 -2.88 -26.25
CA PRO A 40 3.22 -4.13 -25.98
C PRO A 40 4.20 -4.45 -27.13
N LEU A 41 5.38 -4.95 -26.77
CA LEU A 41 6.30 -5.46 -27.79
C LEU A 41 5.60 -6.60 -28.55
N LYS A 42 5.87 -6.67 -29.86
CA LYS A 42 5.46 -7.85 -30.63
C LYS A 42 6.15 -9.10 -30.08
N ASP A 43 5.42 -10.21 -30.06
CA ASP A 43 6.03 -11.50 -29.71
C ASP A 43 7.20 -11.77 -30.68
N GLY A 44 8.40 -11.90 -30.13
CA GLY A 44 9.60 -12.09 -30.92
C GLY A 44 10.87 -12.14 -30.09
N PRO A 45 12.03 -12.41 -30.73
CA PRO A 45 13.33 -12.34 -30.09
C PRO A 45 13.68 -10.90 -29.70
N VAL A 46 14.03 -10.71 -28.42
CA VAL A 46 14.36 -9.40 -27.83
C VAL A 46 15.69 -9.48 -27.10
N ALA A 47 16.53 -8.47 -27.26
CA ALA A 47 17.74 -8.30 -26.50
C ALA A 47 17.95 -6.86 -26.06
N VAL A 48 18.55 -6.68 -24.91
CA VAL A 48 19.02 -5.39 -24.40
C VAL A 48 20.51 -5.27 -24.62
N VAL A 49 20.94 -4.11 -25.13
CA VAL A 49 22.36 -3.81 -25.39
C VAL A 49 22.87 -2.74 -24.43
N SER A 50 24.12 -2.90 -24.03
CA SER A 50 24.85 -1.90 -23.27
C SER A 50 26.21 -1.61 -23.93
N LEU A 51 26.77 -0.44 -23.68
CA LEU A 51 28.09 -0.06 -24.15
C LEU A 51 29.12 -0.66 -23.18
N GLN A 52 29.93 -1.62 -23.65
CA GLN A 52 31.00 -2.24 -22.90
C GLN A 52 32.29 -2.18 -23.73
N ASP A 53 33.39 -1.68 -23.18
CA ASP A 53 34.67 -1.53 -23.86
C ASP A 53 34.58 -0.83 -25.23
N ASN A 54 33.80 0.24 -25.32
CA ASN A 54 33.49 0.98 -26.53
C ASN A 54 32.78 0.17 -27.64
N ALA A 55 32.23 -0.99 -27.32
CA ALA A 55 31.45 -1.81 -28.22
C ALA A 55 30.03 -2.06 -27.66
N GLN A 56 29.03 -2.11 -28.55
CA GLN A 56 27.68 -2.53 -28.16
C GLN A 56 27.64 -4.04 -27.99
N ARG A 57 27.35 -4.49 -26.77
CA ARG A 57 27.26 -5.91 -26.43
C ARG A 57 25.90 -6.25 -25.85
N ILE A 58 25.46 -7.49 -26.06
CA ILE A 58 24.23 -8.02 -25.49
C ILE A 58 24.40 -8.13 -23.97
N ASP A 59 23.55 -7.45 -23.23
CA ASP A 59 23.48 -7.47 -21.76
C ASP A 59 22.57 -8.60 -21.26
N CYS A 60 21.37 -8.70 -21.83
CA CYS A 60 20.45 -9.83 -21.63
C CYS A 60 19.58 -10.05 -22.86
N CYS A 61 19.00 -11.24 -22.99
CA CYS A 61 18.10 -11.61 -24.06
C CYS A 61 16.96 -12.50 -23.52
N ASN A 62 15.84 -12.51 -24.21
CA ASN A 62 14.71 -13.36 -23.86
C ASN A 62 14.94 -14.81 -24.36
N GLN A 63 14.08 -15.73 -23.92
CA GLN A 63 14.17 -17.14 -24.26
C GLN A 63 14.11 -17.38 -25.79
N GLN A 64 13.34 -16.58 -26.52
CA GLN A 64 13.25 -16.72 -27.98
C GLN A 64 14.56 -16.32 -28.67
N ALA A 65 15.23 -15.25 -28.25
CA ALA A 65 16.54 -14.86 -28.77
C ALA A 65 17.60 -15.91 -28.39
N THR A 66 17.56 -16.47 -27.19
CA THR A 66 18.46 -17.56 -26.77
C THR A 66 18.25 -18.82 -27.62
N ALA A 67 17.01 -19.14 -28.01
CA ALA A 67 16.74 -20.26 -28.89
C ALA A 67 17.36 -20.13 -30.29
N TRP A 68 17.60 -18.89 -30.76
CA TRP A 68 18.35 -18.57 -31.97
C TRP A 68 19.88 -18.64 -31.77
N GLY A 69 20.37 -18.79 -30.54
CA GLY A 69 21.79 -18.81 -30.24
C GLY A 69 22.37 -17.41 -29.85
N VAL A 70 21.50 -16.45 -29.55
CA VAL A 70 21.94 -15.14 -29.03
C VAL A 70 22.28 -15.30 -27.54
N GLU A 71 23.53 -15.00 -27.17
CA GLU A 71 24.05 -15.11 -25.80
C GLU A 71 24.51 -13.77 -25.25
N GLN A 72 24.61 -13.68 -23.94
CA GLN A 72 25.19 -12.51 -23.25
C GLN A 72 26.65 -12.28 -23.72
N ARG A 73 27.04 -11.01 -23.74
CA ARG A 73 28.39 -10.52 -24.16
C ARG A 73 28.70 -10.65 -25.65
N LEU A 74 27.85 -11.26 -26.47
CA LEU A 74 28.00 -11.20 -27.92
C LEU A 74 27.98 -9.73 -28.40
N SER A 75 28.75 -9.45 -29.47
CA SER A 75 28.62 -8.16 -30.13
C SER A 75 27.24 -8.01 -30.79
N LEU A 76 26.71 -6.79 -30.84
CA LEU A 76 25.42 -6.53 -31.49
C LEU A 76 25.42 -6.99 -32.96
N SER A 77 26.54 -6.78 -33.69
CA SER A 77 26.66 -7.22 -35.08
C SER A 77 26.57 -8.73 -35.22
N THR A 78 27.22 -9.49 -34.32
CA THR A 78 27.12 -10.94 -34.29
C THR A 78 25.71 -11.41 -33.97
N ALA A 79 25.06 -10.81 -32.97
CA ALA A 79 23.70 -11.15 -32.58
C ALA A 79 22.68 -10.93 -33.72
N LEU A 80 22.80 -9.81 -34.46
CA LEU A 80 21.96 -9.53 -35.62
C LEU A 80 22.24 -10.46 -36.81
N ALA A 81 23.46 -10.92 -36.95
CA ALA A 81 23.79 -11.93 -37.97
C ALA A 81 23.17 -13.32 -37.64
N ILE A 82 23.10 -13.68 -36.35
CA ILE A 82 22.47 -14.93 -35.88
C ILE A 82 20.94 -14.82 -35.93
N CYS A 83 20.38 -13.68 -35.53
CA CYS A 83 18.93 -13.44 -35.46
C CYS A 83 18.59 -12.10 -36.12
N PRO A 84 18.27 -12.09 -37.45
CA PRO A 84 17.95 -10.86 -38.20
C PRO A 84 16.70 -10.12 -37.69
N ASP A 85 15.74 -10.86 -37.12
CA ASP A 85 14.50 -10.30 -36.57
C ASP A 85 14.63 -9.85 -35.10
N LEU A 86 15.85 -9.75 -34.58
CA LEU A 86 16.11 -9.38 -33.20
C LEU A 86 15.68 -7.95 -32.91
N THR A 87 14.73 -7.77 -31.98
CA THR A 87 14.37 -6.45 -31.45
C THR A 87 15.42 -6.01 -30.44
N VAL A 88 16.08 -4.89 -30.71
CA VAL A 88 17.17 -4.37 -29.89
C VAL A 88 16.66 -3.21 -29.04
N LEU A 89 16.85 -3.28 -27.72
CA LEU A 89 16.51 -2.24 -26.75
C LEU A 89 17.80 -1.70 -26.10
N ALA A 90 17.83 -0.42 -25.81
CA ALA A 90 18.93 0.19 -25.05
C ALA A 90 18.73 -0.04 -23.54
N LYS A 91 19.82 -0.37 -22.83
CA LYS A 91 19.81 -0.51 -21.38
C LYS A 91 19.47 0.82 -20.70
N ASN A 92 18.55 0.77 -19.74
CA ASN A 92 18.20 1.91 -18.91
C ASN A 92 18.28 1.55 -17.43
N THR A 93 19.38 1.91 -16.79
CA THR A 93 19.65 1.59 -15.38
C THR A 93 18.70 2.25 -14.40
N LEU A 94 18.14 3.42 -14.75
CA LEU A 94 17.13 4.09 -13.91
C LEU A 94 15.82 3.31 -13.90
N GLN A 95 15.39 2.80 -15.06
CA GLN A 95 14.19 1.97 -15.15
C GLN A 95 14.39 0.62 -14.43
N GLU A 96 15.57 0.01 -14.53
CA GLU A 96 15.90 -1.20 -13.77
C GLU A 96 15.81 -0.97 -12.26
N GLN A 97 16.38 0.14 -11.76
CA GLN A 97 16.29 0.52 -10.35
C GLN A 97 14.85 0.77 -9.90
N GLN A 98 14.05 1.45 -10.72
CA GLN A 98 12.62 1.70 -10.43
C GLN A 98 11.84 0.39 -10.36
N LEU A 99 12.07 -0.54 -11.30
CA LEU A 99 11.42 -1.85 -11.28
C LEU A 99 11.84 -2.65 -10.03
N LEU A 100 13.13 -2.68 -9.69
CA LEU A 100 13.60 -3.32 -8.46
C LEU A 100 12.97 -2.75 -7.20
N GLN A 101 12.79 -1.44 -7.12
CA GLN A 101 12.09 -0.80 -6.00
C GLN A 101 10.61 -1.19 -5.94
N GLN A 102 9.92 -1.27 -7.08
CA GLN A 102 8.53 -1.73 -7.14
C GLN A 102 8.41 -3.20 -6.71
N LEU A 103 9.30 -4.06 -7.18
CA LEU A 103 9.33 -5.46 -6.77
C LEU A 103 9.71 -5.64 -5.29
N ALA A 104 10.59 -4.78 -4.77
CA ALA A 104 10.92 -4.76 -3.34
C ALA A 104 9.71 -4.36 -2.47
N LEU A 105 8.86 -3.44 -2.94
CA LEU A 105 7.59 -3.11 -2.27
C LEU A 105 6.62 -4.31 -2.25
N ILE A 106 6.55 -5.06 -3.35
CA ILE A 106 5.75 -6.29 -3.40
C ILE A 106 6.32 -7.32 -2.41
N ALA A 107 7.64 -7.51 -2.42
CA ALA A 107 8.36 -8.44 -1.54
C ALA A 107 8.20 -8.07 -0.06
N TYR A 108 8.16 -6.77 0.27
CA TYR A 108 7.98 -6.24 1.63
C TYR A 108 6.65 -6.65 2.29
N ARG A 109 5.64 -7.03 1.51
CA ARG A 109 4.38 -7.61 2.01
C ARG A 109 4.55 -9.02 2.56
N PHE A 110 5.60 -9.72 2.17
CA PHE A 110 5.88 -11.11 2.54
C PHE A 110 6.97 -11.25 3.60
N SER A 111 7.89 -10.28 3.64
CA SER A 111 8.95 -10.21 4.64
C SER A 111 9.26 -8.76 5.00
N PRO A 112 9.45 -8.43 6.29
CA PRO A 112 9.86 -7.10 6.73
C PRO A 112 11.34 -6.81 6.38
N GLU A 113 12.11 -7.85 6.07
CA GLU A 113 13.53 -7.74 5.72
C GLU A 113 13.74 -8.07 4.24
N VAL A 114 13.71 -7.04 3.42
CA VAL A 114 14.01 -7.10 1.99
C VAL A 114 15.29 -6.33 1.72
N ILE A 115 16.13 -6.87 0.83
CA ILE A 115 17.37 -6.24 0.40
C ILE A 115 17.39 -6.24 -1.13
N ILE A 116 17.70 -5.10 -1.73
CA ILE A 116 17.80 -4.95 -3.18
C ILE A 116 19.24 -5.27 -3.62
N ASP A 117 19.36 -6.17 -4.60
CA ASP A 117 20.59 -6.44 -5.32
C ASP A 117 20.58 -5.79 -6.71
N THR A 118 21.68 -5.86 -7.41
CA THR A 118 21.81 -5.35 -8.79
C THR A 118 20.93 -6.09 -9.80
N ALA A 119 20.64 -7.37 -9.57
CA ALA A 119 19.86 -8.22 -10.48
C ALA A 119 18.75 -8.99 -9.76
N GLY A 120 18.34 -8.58 -8.56
CA GLY A 120 17.33 -9.32 -7.80
C GLY A 120 17.11 -8.81 -6.39
N LEU A 121 16.50 -9.66 -5.56
CA LEU A 121 16.09 -9.32 -4.20
C LEU A 121 16.42 -10.47 -3.24
N TRP A 122 16.86 -10.13 -2.03
CA TRP A 122 16.86 -11.06 -0.90
C TRP A 122 15.69 -10.77 0.03
N LEU A 123 15.11 -11.84 0.55
CA LEU A 123 14.07 -11.81 1.57
C LEU A 123 14.46 -12.70 2.73
N ASP A 124 14.43 -12.19 3.95
CA ASP A 124 14.51 -13.03 5.15
C ASP A 124 13.09 -13.55 5.46
N LEU A 125 12.88 -14.83 5.28
CA LEU A 125 11.60 -15.50 5.54
C LEU A 125 11.47 -16.02 6.98
N SER A 126 12.48 -15.78 7.82
CA SER A 126 12.49 -16.26 9.21
C SER A 126 11.26 -15.73 9.97
N GLY A 127 10.46 -16.62 10.54
CA GLY A 127 9.24 -16.25 11.26
C GLY A 127 8.02 -15.87 10.42
N CYS A 128 8.15 -15.70 9.09
CA CYS A 128 7.02 -15.27 8.24
C CYS A 128 5.97 -16.35 7.99
N ALA A 129 6.29 -17.63 8.25
CA ALA A 129 5.41 -18.76 7.95
C ALA A 129 4.03 -18.68 8.62
N GLN A 130 3.95 -18.17 9.84
CA GLN A 130 2.71 -18.11 10.62
C GLN A 130 1.68 -17.20 9.98
N LEU A 131 2.10 -16.05 9.43
CA LEU A 131 1.23 -15.07 8.77
C LEU A 131 0.57 -15.61 7.49
N PHE A 132 1.21 -16.61 6.85
CA PHE A 132 0.76 -17.15 5.57
C PHE A 132 0.27 -18.60 5.64
N ASN A 133 0.10 -19.15 6.85
CA ASN A 133 -0.22 -20.57 7.05
C ASN A 133 0.78 -21.52 6.36
N GLY A 134 2.08 -21.19 6.45
CA GLY A 134 3.21 -21.98 5.94
C GLY A 134 3.97 -21.34 4.79
N TYR A 135 5.26 -21.71 4.67
CA TYR A 135 6.15 -21.16 3.64
C TYR A 135 5.69 -21.47 2.20
N ASN A 136 5.11 -22.64 1.96
CA ASN A 136 4.66 -23.01 0.62
C ASN A 136 3.53 -22.11 0.12
N LYS A 137 2.61 -21.70 1.01
CA LYS A 137 1.55 -20.75 0.66
C LYS A 137 2.11 -19.35 0.46
N LEU A 138 3.11 -18.95 1.27
CA LEU A 138 3.83 -17.69 1.10
C LEU A 138 4.49 -17.63 -0.28
N LEU A 139 5.31 -18.63 -0.62
CA LEU A 139 6.02 -18.69 -1.91
C LEU A 139 5.06 -18.72 -3.09
N LYS A 140 3.96 -19.50 -3.00
CA LYS A 140 2.94 -19.53 -4.04
C LYS A 140 2.32 -18.14 -4.28
N LYS A 141 1.95 -17.43 -3.20
CA LYS A 141 1.40 -16.07 -3.31
C LYS A 141 2.41 -15.09 -3.89
N LEU A 142 3.67 -15.16 -3.44
CA LEU A 142 4.74 -14.30 -3.94
C LEU A 142 4.97 -14.54 -5.44
N TYR A 143 5.08 -15.80 -5.85
CA TYR A 143 5.21 -16.15 -7.26
C TYR A 143 4.03 -15.67 -8.11
N THR A 144 2.79 -15.87 -7.64
CA THR A 144 1.59 -15.39 -8.35
C THR A 144 1.67 -13.88 -8.58
N GLN A 145 2.10 -13.11 -7.59
CA GLN A 145 2.23 -11.65 -7.76
C GLN A 145 3.34 -11.25 -8.73
N LEU A 146 4.46 -11.96 -8.75
CA LEU A 146 5.52 -11.71 -9.74
C LEU A 146 5.04 -12.05 -11.16
N SER A 147 4.34 -13.17 -11.32
CA SER A 147 3.80 -13.58 -12.63
C SER A 147 2.69 -12.65 -13.14
N GLU A 148 1.84 -12.10 -12.26
CA GLU A 148 0.86 -11.07 -12.60
C GLU A 148 1.51 -9.79 -13.15
N GLN A 149 2.74 -9.50 -12.74
CA GLN A 149 3.55 -8.40 -13.29
C GLN A 149 4.36 -8.82 -14.52
N SER A 150 4.17 -10.03 -15.05
CA SER A 150 4.94 -10.59 -16.17
C SER A 150 6.45 -10.66 -15.91
N ILE A 151 6.85 -10.84 -14.66
CA ILE A 151 8.26 -10.92 -14.25
C ILE A 151 8.74 -12.36 -14.31
N VAL A 152 9.87 -12.58 -15.00
CA VAL A 152 10.57 -13.85 -15.03
C VAL A 152 11.55 -13.92 -13.87
N ALA A 153 11.32 -14.84 -12.95
CA ALA A 153 12.12 -14.99 -11.75
C ALA A 153 12.68 -16.41 -11.60
N ILE A 154 13.91 -16.51 -11.12
CA ILE A 154 14.51 -17.74 -10.62
C ILE A 154 14.86 -17.55 -9.15
N SER A 155 14.87 -18.61 -8.36
CA SER A 155 15.08 -18.48 -6.92
C SER A 155 16.01 -19.49 -6.33
N GLY A 156 16.63 -19.09 -5.21
CA GLY A 156 17.43 -19.96 -4.36
C GLY A 156 17.11 -19.73 -2.89
N VAL A 157 17.20 -20.80 -2.11
CA VAL A 157 16.98 -20.76 -0.67
C VAL A 157 18.24 -21.19 0.06
N GLY A 158 18.61 -20.46 1.12
CA GLY A 158 19.81 -20.74 1.89
C GLY A 158 19.70 -20.27 3.35
N LYS A 159 20.70 -20.63 4.15
CA LYS A 159 20.82 -20.17 5.55
C LYS A 159 21.37 -18.75 5.68
N SER A 160 21.91 -18.23 4.60
CA SER A 160 22.48 -16.89 4.52
C SER A 160 22.13 -16.26 3.16
N PRO A 161 22.19 -14.93 3.02
CA PRO A 161 21.99 -14.27 1.73
C PRO A 161 22.91 -14.82 0.64
N LEU A 162 24.20 -15.06 0.97
CA LEU A 162 25.17 -15.59 0.02
C LEU A 162 24.81 -17.02 -0.41
N ALA A 163 24.45 -17.89 0.53
CA ALA A 163 24.02 -19.25 0.23
C ALA A 163 22.77 -19.27 -0.66
N ALA A 164 21.77 -18.43 -0.37
CA ALA A 164 20.58 -18.32 -1.17
C ALA A 164 20.88 -17.89 -2.62
N LYS A 165 21.81 -16.93 -2.81
CA LYS A 165 22.22 -16.47 -4.14
C LYS A 165 22.96 -17.54 -4.93
N ILE A 166 23.88 -18.27 -4.28
CA ILE A 166 24.65 -19.36 -4.92
C ILE A 166 23.73 -20.52 -5.32
N LEU A 167 22.72 -20.82 -4.51
CA LEU A 167 21.74 -21.89 -4.74
C LEU A 167 20.59 -21.48 -5.67
N CYS A 168 20.71 -20.37 -6.39
CA CYS A 168 19.71 -19.92 -7.31
C CYS A 168 19.64 -20.86 -8.53
N ASP A 169 18.50 -21.53 -8.66
CA ASP A 169 18.22 -22.49 -9.74
C ASP A 169 17.50 -21.83 -10.93
N ASN A 170 17.29 -22.61 -12.01
CA ASN A 170 16.62 -22.14 -13.22
C ASN A 170 15.10 -21.94 -13.07
N GLU A 171 14.51 -22.36 -11.95
CA GLU A 171 13.06 -22.25 -11.73
C GLU A 171 12.74 -21.65 -10.38
N PHE A 172 11.67 -20.87 -10.32
CA PHE A 172 11.12 -20.39 -9.05
C PHE A 172 10.38 -21.52 -8.34
N ARG A 173 10.87 -21.89 -7.16
CA ARG A 173 10.28 -22.97 -6.39
C ARG A 173 9.06 -22.52 -5.61
N HIS A 174 7.95 -23.20 -5.79
CA HIS A 174 6.71 -22.97 -5.02
C HIS A 174 6.72 -23.63 -3.64
N TYR A 175 7.78 -24.29 -3.27
CA TYR A 175 7.96 -24.96 -1.99
C TYR A 175 9.32 -24.66 -1.38
N LEU A 176 9.38 -24.68 -0.06
CA LEU A 176 10.65 -24.52 0.65
C LEU A 176 11.36 -25.88 0.69
N PRO A 177 12.61 -25.99 0.16
CA PRO A 177 13.38 -27.22 0.24
C PRO A 177 13.74 -27.54 1.70
N SER A 178 13.90 -28.83 2.03
CA SER A 178 14.32 -29.23 3.35
C SER A 178 15.76 -28.81 3.67
N LYS A 179 16.11 -28.68 4.96
CA LYS A 179 17.50 -28.35 5.36
C LYS A 179 18.53 -29.28 4.76
N LEU A 180 18.23 -30.57 4.74
CA LEU A 180 19.12 -31.59 4.16
C LEU A 180 19.30 -31.40 2.66
N GLU A 181 18.21 -31.07 1.96
CA GLU A 181 18.25 -30.79 0.52
C GLU A 181 19.11 -29.55 0.23
N VAL A 182 18.87 -28.42 0.95
CA VAL A 182 19.68 -27.20 0.83
C VAL A 182 21.16 -27.49 1.10
N GLN A 183 21.46 -28.24 2.16
CA GLN A 183 22.84 -28.59 2.52
C GLN A 183 23.49 -29.49 1.47
N ARG A 184 22.81 -30.53 0.98
CA ARG A 184 23.32 -31.41 -0.07
C ARG A 184 23.60 -30.62 -1.35
N THR A 185 22.66 -29.80 -1.80
CA THR A 185 22.83 -28.97 -2.99
C THR A 185 24.01 -28.02 -2.83
N LEU A 186 24.16 -27.39 -1.66
CA LEU A 186 25.33 -26.51 -1.40
C LEU A 186 26.63 -27.26 -1.49
N MET A 187 26.72 -28.47 -0.92
CA MET A 187 27.95 -29.27 -0.95
C MET A 187 28.32 -29.73 -2.35
N THR A 188 27.36 -29.98 -3.23
CA THR A 188 27.59 -30.39 -4.62
C THR A 188 27.73 -29.22 -5.59
N THR A 189 27.53 -27.99 -5.14
CA THR A 189 27.64 -26.79 -5.98
C THR A 189 29.10 -26.53 -6.32
N MET A 190 29.37 -26.20 -7.59
CA MET A 190 30.70 -25.92 -8.11
C MET A 190 31.28 -24.64 -7.51
N LEU A 191 32.60 -24.60 -7.30
CA LEU A 191 33.34 -23.49 -6.71
C LEU A 191 33.37 -22.22 -7.58
N ASP A 192 33.07 -22.31 -8.86
CA ASP A 192 32.97 -21.16 -9.77
C ASP A 192 31.83 -20.21 -9.41
N LYS A 193 30.78 -20.75 -8.76
CA LYS A 193 29.66 -19.94 -8.23
C LYS A 193 30.00 -19.17 -6.95
N LEU A 194 31.11 -19.55 -6.26
CA LEU A 194 31.55 -18.82 -5.06
C LEU A 194 32.25 -17.52 -5.45
N PRO A 195 31.89 -16.37 -4.88
CA PRO A 195 32.63 -15.14 -5.09
C PRO A 195 34.09 -15.31 -4.72
N SER A 196 34.99 -15.32 -5.70
CA SER A 196 36.41 -15.58 -5.54
C SER A 196 37.21 -14.85 -6.59
N THR A 197 38.46 -14.51 -6.25
CA THR A 197 39.40 -13.88 -7.19
C THR A 197 39.93 -14.90 -8.18
N ALA A 198 40.42 -14.46 -9.35
CA ALA A 198 41.04 -15.35 -10.36
C ALA A 198 42.20 -16.19 -9.76
N LYS A 199 42.99 -15.60 -8.85
CA LYS A 199 44.06 -16.29 -8.11
C LYS A 199 43.52 -17.40 -7.21
N GLN A 200 42.39 -17.14 -6.50
CA GLN A 200 41.77 -18.17 -5.66
C GLN A 200 41.19 -19.31 -6.50
N GLN A 201 40.57 -19.02 -7.63
CA GLN A 201 40.06 -20.05 -8.57
C GLN A 201 41.19 -20.90 -9.12
N GLN A 202 42.34 -20.30 -9.45
CA GLN A 202 43.51 -21.04 -9.88
C GLN A 202 44.05 -21.95 -8.77
N ASN A 203 44.11 -21.47 -7.54
CA ASN A 203 44.51 -22.27 -6.38
C ASN A 203 43.55 -23.45 -6.13
N PHE A 204 42.23 -23.25 -6.28
CA PHE A 204 41.26 -24.34 -6.17
C PHE A 204 41.52 -25.44 -7.21
N LYS A 205 41.78 -25.07 -8.46
CA LYS A 205 42.12 -26.03 -9.53
C LYS A 205 43.42 -26.78 -9.23
N GLN A 206 44.45 -26.10 -8.73
CA GLN A 206 45.72 -26.73 -8.38
C GLN A 206 45.60 -27.73 -7.21
N LEU A 207 44.64 -27.48 -6.29
CA LEU A 207 44.37 -28.36 -5.16
C LEU A 207 43.36 -29.47 -5.49
N GLY A 208 42.82 -29.51 -6.72
CA GLY A 208 41.80 -30.47 -7.12
C GLY A 208 40.44 -30.25 -6.47
N LEU A 209 40.20 -29.05 -5.95
CA LEU A 209 38.93 -28.70 -5.34
C LEU A 209 37.93 -28.26 -6.42
N THR A 210 36.81 -28.94 -6.51
CA THR A 210 35.76 -28.68 -7.54
C THR A 210 34.49 -28.17 -6.98
N THR A 211 34.12 -28.61 -5.76
CA THR A 211 32.85 -28.27 -5.12
C THR A 211 33.05 -27.47 -3.85
N ILE A 212 31.97 -26.77 -3.44
CA ILE A 212 31.93 -26.07 -2.13
C ILE A 212 32.11 -27.10 -1.00
N GLY A 213 31.60 -28.32 -1.18
CA GLY A 213 31.76 -29.42 -0.22
C GLY A 213 33.25 -29.79 -0.03
N ASP A 214 34.02 -29.89 -1.11
CA ASP A 214 35.45 -30.18 -1.02
C ASP A 214 36.20 -29.11 -0.21
N LEU A 215 35.85 -27.83 -0.45
CA LEU A 215 36.46 -26.72 0.26
C LEU A 215 36.06 -26.69 1.75
N LEU A 216 34.81 -26.96 2.09
CA LEU A 216 34.35 -26.99 3.47
C LEU A 216 34.80 -28.23 4.26
N ALA A 217 35.22 -29.30 3.58
CA ALA A 217 35.80 -30.49 4.21
C ALA A 217 37.24 -30.25 4.72
N LEU A 218 37.92 -29.21 4.25
CA LEU A 218 39.28 -28.89 4.69
C LEU A 218 39.25 -28.25 6.09
N PRO A 219 40.25 -28.55 6.94
CA PRO A 219 40.39 -27.89 8.24
C PRO A 219 40.57 -26.39 8.09
N ARG A 220 39.94 -25.61 8.94
CA ARG A 220 40.02 -24.13 8.89
C ARG A 220 41.45 -23.61 9.01
N SER A 221 42.30 -24.28 9.80
CA SER A 221 43.71 -23.95 9.92
C SER A 221 44.49 -24.11 8.59
N ALA A 222 44.18 -25.15 7.82
CA ALA A 222 44.78 -25.36 6.50
C ALA A 222 44.28 -24.30 5.48
N LEU A 223 43.02 -23.92 5.56
CA LEU A 223 42.45 -22.83 4.73
C LEU A 223 43.08 -21.49 5.06
N SER A 224 43.23 -21.12 6.33
CA SER A 224 43.80 -19.84 6.75
C SER A 224 45.24 -19.67 6.42
N GLN A 225 46.01 -20.78 6.33
CA GLN A 225 47.42 -20.76 5.93
C GLN A 225 47.63 -20.58 4.41
N ARG A 226 46.69 -21.07 3.60
CA ARG A 226 46.81 -21.10 2.14
C ARG A 226 46.01 -20.01 1.41
N PHE A 227 44.98 -19.54 2.04
CA PHE A 227 44.11 -18.53 1.48
C PHE A 227 44.04 -17.28 2.38
N ASN A 228 43.75 -16.15 1.77
CA ASN A 228 43.64 -14.87 2.48
C ASN A 228 42.38 -14.81 3.39
N SER A 229 42.34 -13.78 4.24
CA SER A 229 41.22 -13.49 5.14
C SER A 229 39.90 -13.34 4.40
N ASP A 230 39.91 -12.92 3.13
CA ASP A 230 38.69 -12.66 2.35
C ASP A 230 37.93 -13.95 2.04
N LEU A 231 38.66 -15.05 1.71
CA LEU A 231 38.00 -16.35 1.53
C LEU A 231 37.38 -16.84 2.84
N MET A 232 38.11 -16.68 3.97
CA MET A 232 37.58 -17.06 5.28
C MET A 232 36.32 -16.27 5.64
N ASN A 233 36.30 -14.96 5.37
CA ASN A 233 35.10 -14.12 5.53
C ASN A 233 33.95 -14.61 4.62
N THR A 234 34.24 -14.93 3.37
CA THR A 234 33.24 -15.46 2.42
C THR A 234 32.64 -16.78 2.92
N LEU A 235 33.45 -17.70 3.46
CA LEU A 235 32.96 -18.95 4.03
C LEU A 235 32.10 -18.73 5.28
N GLN A 236 32.48 -17.80 6.15
CA GLN A 236 31.67 -17.44 7.32
C GLN A 236 30.33 -16.84 6.92
N LEU A 237 30.30 -15.97 5.88
CA LEU A 237 29.08 -15.43 5.32
C LEU A 237 28.21 -16.52 4.68
N LEU A 238 28.82 -17.46 3.97
CA LEU A 238 28.17 -18.60 3.33
C LEU A 238 27.46 -19.50 4.37
N GLN A 239 28.19 -19.80 5.47
CA GLN A 239 27.68 -20.63 6.56
C GLN A 239 26.70 -19.89 7.49
N GLY A 240 26.54 -18.57 7.32
CA GLY A 240 25.69 -17.74 8.19
C GLY A 240 26.27 -17.51 9.59
N GLU A 241 27.57 -17.74 9.78
CA GLU A 241 28.28 -17.49 11.04
C GLU A 241 28.53 -15.99 11.26
N LYS A 242 28.63 -15.23 10.17
CA LYS A 242 28.79 -13.78 10.18
C LYS A 242 27.58 -13.11 9.55
N PRO A 243 27.03 -12.06 10.18
CA PRO A 243 25.92 -11.32 9.60
C PRO A 243 26.37 -10.59 8.32
N SER A 244 25.52 -10.60 7.31
CA SER A 244 25.75 -9.82 6.08
C SER A 244 25.40 -8.35 6.35
N LEU A 245 26.34 -7.44 6.07
CA LEU A 245 26.15 -5.99 6.19
C LEU A 245 25.45 -5.42 4.94
N LEU A 246 24.29 -5.97 4.61
CA LEU A 246 23.50 -5.52 3.46
C LEU A 246 22.47 -4.47 3.90
N LYS A 247 22.28 -3.45 3.06
CA LYS A 247 21.33 -2.36 3.36
C LYS A 247 19.91 -2.86 3.14
N ARG A 248 19.12 -2.86 4.22
CA ARG A 248 17.70 -3.22 4.17
C ARG A 248 16.92 -2.16 3.41
N PHE A 249 16.01 -2.61 2.59
CA PHE A 249 15.03 -1.77 1.92
C PHE A 249 14.01 -1.26 2.96
N LYS A 250 13.76 0.03 2.92
CA LYS A 250 12.65 0.64 3.67
C LYS A 250 11.85 1.48 2.69
N PRO A 251 10.54 1.26 2.59
CA PRO A 251 9.69 2.13 1.79
C PRO A 251 9.86 3.59 2.22
N ALA A 252 9.90 4.50 1.26
CA ALA A 252 9.96 5.93 1.55
C ALA A 252 8.76 6.37 2.42
N ASN A 253 8.87 7.49 3.14
CA ASN A 253 7.77 8.03 3.93
C ASN A 253 6.77 8.85 3.12
N GLU A 254 7.05 9.03 1.84
CA GLU A 254 6.20 9.70 0.86
C GLU A 254 6.07 8.81 -0.39
N PHE A 255 4.97 8.92 -1.08
CA PHE A 255 4.78 8.31 -2.39
C PHE A 255 4.83 9.41 -3.43
N HIS A 256 5.80 9.32 -4.34
CA HIS A 256 5.88 10.18 -5.50
C HIS A 256 6.28 9.33 -6.70
N ASP A 257 5.36 9.19 -7.65
CA ASP A 257 5.61 8.46 -8.89
C ASP A 257 5.08 9.26 -10.08
N LYS A 258 5.69 9.05 -11.25
CA LYS A 258 5.37 9.81 -12.44
C LYS A 258 5.45 8.96 -13.69
N ILE A 259 4.65 9.31 -14.67
CA ILE A 259 4.69 8.73 -16.03
C ILE A 259 4.89 9.86 -17.01
N GLN A 260 5.93 9.73 -17.84
CA GLN A 260 6.21 10.64 -18.95
C GLN A 260 5.65 10.06 -20.23
N ASN A 261 5.03 10.91 -21.04
CA ASN A 261 4.53 10.56 -22.36
C ASN A 261 5.11 11.53 -23.41
N THR A 262 6.06 11.05 -24.19
CA THR A 262 6.77 11.84 -25.21
C THR A 262 5.87 12.29 -26.39
N GLN A 263 4.67 11.70 -26.52
CA GLN A 263 3.73 12.07 -27.59
C GLN A 263 2.68 13.11 -27.13
N GLY A 264 2.69 13.50 -25.85
CA GLY A 264 1.68 14.35 -25.24
C GLY A 264 0.30 13.68 -25.15
N LEU A 265 -0.48 14.09 -24.17
CA LEU A 265 -1.86 13.64 -23.96
C LEU A 265 -2.77 14.86 -24.11
N TYR A 266 -3.74 14.78 -25.03
CA TYR A 266 -4.54 15.93 -25.46
C TYR A 266 -5.99 15.91 -24.94
N ASN A 267 -6.44 14.78 -24.38
CA ASN A 267 -7.80 14.65 -23.88
C ASN A 267 -7.84 13.95 -22.52
N LYS A 268 -8.91 14.20 -21.76
CA LYS A 268 -9.11 13.65 -20.41
C LYS A 268 -9.17 12.12 -20.38
N GLU A 269 -9.69 11.49 -21.42
CA GLU A 269 -9.80 10.03 -21.52
C GLU A 269 -8.43 9.37 -21.66
N SER A 270 -7.52 9.98 -22.42
CA SER A 270 -6.16 9.44 -22.59
C SER A 270 -5.34 9.49 -21.29
N LEU A 271 -5.69 10.37 -20.33
CA LEU A 271 -5.05 10.45 -19.02
C LEU A 271 -5.43 9.28 -18.09
N LEU A 272 -6.59 8.66 -18.30
CA LEU A 272 -7.09 7.62 -17.39
C LEU A 272 -6.18 6.39 -17.36
N PHE A 273 -5.52 6.06 -18.46
CA PHE A 273 -4.60 4.90 -18.50
C PHE A 273 -3.36 5.11 -17.62
N PRO A 274 -2.57 6.18 -17.79
CA PRO A 274 -1.44 6.43 -16.90
C PRO A 274 -1.88 6.70 -15.46
N MET A 275 -3.02 7.36 -15.22
CA MET A 275 -3.56 7.54 -13.87
C MET A 275 -3.89 6.20 -13.20
N LYS A 276 -4.50 5.25 -13.93
CA LYS A 276 -4.75 3.89 -13.43
C LYS A 276 -3.44 3.23 -12.99
N THR A 277 -2.40 3.31 -13.81
CA THR A 277 -1.10 2.70 -13.51
C THR A 277 -0.48 3.29 -12.23
N LEU A 278 -0.51 4.61 -12.08
CA LEU A 278 -0.01 5.28 -10.87
C LEU A 278 -0.81 4.92 -9.63
N LEU A 279 -2.14 4.82 -9.73
CA LEU A 279 -3.00 4.39 -8.62
C LEU A 279 -2.77 2.93 -8.22
N GLN A 280 -2.53 2.04 -9.19
CA GLN A 280 -2.17 0.66 -8.89
C GLN A 280 -0.86 0.58 -8.09
N ARG A 281 0.16 1.36 -8.48
CA ARG A 281 1.44 1.46 -7.76
C ARG A 281 1.26 2.06 -6.37
N LEU A 282 0.45 3.12 -6.23
CA LEU A 282 0.10 3.68 -4.91
C LEU A 282 -0.59 2.64 -4.02
N CYS A 283 -1.59 1.92 -4.53
CA CYS A 283 -2.27 0.88 -3.74
C CYS A 283 -1.30 -0.24 -3.29
N GLN A 284 -0.36 -0.65 -4.14
CA GLN A 284 0.70 -1.58 -3.75
C GLN A 284 1.57 -1.03 -2.63
N TYR A 285 1.94 0.25 -2.71
CA TYR A 285 2.72 0.94 -1.68
C TYR A 285 1.96 1.02 -0.34
N LEU A 286 0.68 1.44 -0.37
CA LEU A 286 -0.16 1.52 0.82
C LEU A 286 -0.36 0.15 1.49
N MET A 287 -0.62 -0.89 0.69
CA MET A 287 -0.73 -2.27 1.18
C MET A 287 0.58 -2.77 1.80
N ALA A 288 1.74 -2.49 1.19
CA ALA A 288 3.03 -2.90 1.71
C ALA A 288 3.34 -2.28 3.09
N ARG A 289 2.88 -1.06 3.32
CA ARG A 289 3.05 -0.34 4.60
C ARG A 289 1.90 -0.52 5.59
N GLN A 290 0.84 -1.24 5.22
CA GLN A 290 -0.37 -1.36 6.05
C GLN A 290 -0.92 0.00 6.47
N CYS A 291 -0.96 0.94 5.53
CA CYS A 291 -1.46 2.29 5.75
C CYS A 291 -2.50 2.67 4.68
N TYR A 292 -3.23 3.74 4.96
CA TYR A 292 -4.11 4.40 4.01
C TYR A 292 -3.74 5.88 3.91
N SER A 293 -4.19 6.53 2.85
CA SER A 293 -4.00 7.97 2.67
C SER A 293 -5.31 8.72 2.81
N ARG A 294 -5.23 9.96 3.29
CA ARG A 294 -6.35 10.89 3.31
C ARG A 294 -6.36 11.88 2.17
N GLU A 295 -5.23 12.02 1.49
CA GLU A 295 -5.13 12.96 0.39
C GLU A 295 -4.25 12.40 -0.73
N LEU A 296 -4.67 12.62 -1.96
CA LEU A 296 -3.94 12.35 -3.19
C LEU A 296 -3.78 13.64 -3.96
N ILE A 297 -2.58 13.93 -4.44
CA ILE A 297 -2.30 15.11 -5.24
C ILE A 297 -1.81 14.68 -6.61
N TRP A 298 -2.60 14.99 -7.63
CA TRP A 298 -2.23 14.84 -9.02
C TRP A 298 -1.56 16.11 -9.54
N GLN A 299 -0.53 15.95 -10.35
CA GLN A 299 0.12 17.04 -11.06
C GLN A 299 0.18 16.69 -12.54
N PHE A 300 -0.28 17.63 -13.36
CA PHE A 300 -0.31 17.52 -14.81
C PHE A 300 0.64 18.57 -15.40
N GLU A 301 1.74 18.11 -15.98
CA GLU A 301 2.82 18.98 -16.46
C GLU A 301 2.79 19.04 -17.98
N PRO A 302 2.58 20.22 -18.58
CA PRO A 302 2.73 20.44 -20.01
C PRO A 302 4.21 20.65 -20.37
N LEU A 303 4.56 20.52 -21.68
CA LEU A 303 5.91 20.86 -22.18
C LEU A 303 6.27 22.32 -21.88
N LEU A 304 5.31 23.21 -22.07
CA LEU A 304 5.46 24.64 -21.86
C LEU A 304 4.25 25.17 -21.07
N GLY A 305 4.51 25.96 -20.03
CA GLY A 305 3.48 26.59 -19.22
C GLY A 305 3.50 26.16 -17.75
N ARG A 306 2.42 26.48 -17.03
CA ARG A 306 2.28 26.13 -15.61
C ARG A 306 1.68 24.73 -15.48
N HIS A 307 2.19 23.95 -14.55
CA HIS A 307 1.56 22.69 -14.15
C HIS A 307 0.19 22.96 -13.53
N GLN A 308 -0.73 22.04 -13.72
CA GLN A 308 -2.03 22.02 -13.08
C GLN A 308 -2.04 20.94 -11.99
N SER A 309 -2.55 21.26 -10.83
CA SER A 309 -2.67 20.30 -9.73
C SER A 309 -4.13 20.04 -9.36
N MET A 310 -4.41 18.82 -8.89
CA MET A 310 -5.72 18.38 -8.45
C MET A 310 -5.55 17.54 -7.18
N SER A 311 -6.12 17.97 -6.06
CA SER A 311 -6.14 17.20 -4.82
C SER A 311 -7.45 16.44 -4.68
N ILE A 312 -7.40 15.25 -4.07
CA ILE A 312 -8.55 14.41 -3.73
C ILE A 312 -8.45 14.06 -2.27
N THR A 313 -9.41 14.51 -1.48
CA THR A 313 -9.54 14.16 -0.07
C THR A 313 -10.36 12.89 0.07
N LEU A 314 -9.94 11.98 0.93
CA LEU A 314 -10.53 10.66 1.15
C LEU A 314 -11.06 10.55 2.58
N SER A 315 -12.30 10.12 2.74
CA SER A 315 -12.96 9.97 4.05
C SER A 315 -12.80 8.57 4.64
N GLY A 316 -12.50 7.56 3.81
CA GLY A 316 -12.44 6.17 4.22
C GLY A 316 -11.02 5.64 4.47
N ASN A 317 -10.95 4.44 5.04
CA ASN A 317 -9.71 3.77 5.41
C ASN A 317 -9.22 2.76 4.35
N SER A 318 -10.02 2.46 3.35
CA SER A 318 -9.71 1.43 2.34
C SER A 318 -10.29 1.84 1.00
N HIS A 319 -9.42 2.17 0.08
CA HIS A 319 -9.81 2.47 -1.29
C HIS A 319 -9.04 1.57 -2.25
N GLY A 320 -9.78 0.80 -3.06
CA GLY A 320 -9.19 0.12 -4.21
C GLY A 320 -8.79 1.13 -5.29
N TRP A 321 -7.83 0.78 -6.13
CA TRP A 321 -7.42 1.66 -7.25
C TRP A 321 -8.59 2.04 -8.18
N SER A 322 -9.62 1.19 -8.30
CA SER A 322 -10.82 1.44 -9.11
C SER A 322 -11.67 2.58 -8.55
N SER A 323 -11.92 2.59 -7.24
CA SER A 323 -12.63 3.66 -6.55
C SER A 323 -11.87 4.98 -6.64
N LEU A 324 -10.54 4.94 -6.40
CA LEU A 324 -9.67 6.12 -6.53
C LEU A 324 -9.66 6.67 -7.96
N LEU A 325 -9.68 5.80 -8.97
CA LEU A 325 -9.74 6.21 -10.37
C LEU A 325 -11.09 6.88 -10.69
N SER A 326 -12.19 6.34 -10.17
CA SER A 326 -13.52 6.91 -10.35
C SER A 326 -13.62 8.30 -9.73
N LEU A 327 -13.10 8.50 -8.51
CA LEU A 327 -13.02 9.80 -7.86
C LEU A 327 -12.14 10.78 -8.64
N SER A 328 -10.98 10.31 -9.10
CA SER A 328 -10.06 11.11 -9.92
C SER A 328 -10.73 11.56 -11.22
N ARG A 329 -11.49 10.67 -11.88
CA ARG A 329 -12.23 10.97 -13.11
C ARG A 329 -13.29 12.05 -12.88
N LEU A 330 -14.09 11.93 -11.80
CA LEU A 330 -15.13 12.92 -11.46
C LEU A 330 -14.51 14.31 -11.26
N LYS A 331 -13.41 14.43 -10.50
CA LYS A 331 -12.73 15.72 -10.33
C LYS A 331 -12.07 16.22 -11.61
N LEU A 332 -11.53 15.32 -12.43
CA LEU A 332 -10.92 15.67 -13.71
C LEU A 332 -11.91 16.28 -14.70
N GLU A 333 -13.19 15.88 -14.64
CA GLU A 333 -14.25 16.44 -15.50
C GLU A 333 -14.42 17.96 -15.32
N HIS A 334 -14.19 18.45 -14.10
CA HIS A 334 -14.32 19.87 -13.74
C HIS A 334 -12.99 20.65 -13.84
N LEU A 335 -11.86 19.97 -14.10
CA LEU A 335 -10.55 20.61 -14.17
C LEU A 335 -10.28 21.11 -15.59
N GLU A 336 -9.83 22.36 -15.70
CA GLU A 336 -9.27 22.88 -16.94
C GLU A 336 -7.84 22.41 -17.10
N LEU A 337 -7.57 21.62 -18.14
CA LEU A 337 -6.26 21.05 -18.39
C LEU A 337 -5.50 21.84 -19.44
N PRO A 338 -4.15 21.84 -19.40
CA PRO A 338 -3.31 22.32 -20.47
C PRO A 338 -3.60 21.57 -21.79
N ARG A 339 -3.33 22.20 -22.91
CA ARG A 339 -3.60 21.61 -24.25
C ARG A 339 -2.85 20.31 -24.51
N SER A 340 -1.66 20.14 -23.93
CA SER A 340 -0.87 18.93 -24.04
C SER A 340 -0.21 18.65 -22.70
N ILE A 341 -0.33 17.42 -22.21
CA ILE A 341 0.28 16.97 -20.94
C ILE A 341 1.35 15.94 -21.30
N GLU A 342 2.57 16.18 -20.88
CA GLU A 342 3.71 15.31 -21.15
C GLU A 342 4.11 14.48 -19.94
N GLN A 343 3.82 14.97 -18.73
CA GLN A 343 4.07 14.23 -17.51
C GLN A 343 2.85 14.29 -16.59
N ILE A 344 2.52 13.13 -16.01
CA ILE A 344 1.54 12.99 -14.94
C ILE A 344 2.26 12.46 -13.73
N SER A 345 2.11 13.15 -12.61
CA SER A 345 2.68 12.74 -11.33
C SER A 345 1.57 12.52 -10.30
N LEU A 346 1.77 11.55 -9.41
CA LEU A 346 0.93 11.30 -8.25
C LEU A 346 1.77 11.41 -7.00
N PHE A 347 1.37 12.29 -6.12
CA PHE A 347 2.03 12.54 -4.84
C PHE A 347 1.08 12.23 -3.66
N CYS A 348 1.64 11.68 -2.59
CA CYS A 348 0.93 11.41 -1.36
C CYS A 348 1.94 11.31 -0.20
N ASP A 349 1.72 12.04 0.88
CA ASP A 349 2.58 12.10 2.07
C ASP A 349 1.81 11.93 3.39
N GLN A 350 0.47 12.05 3.37
CA GLN A 350 -0.36 11.93 4.55
C GLN A 350 -0.83 10.47 4.73
N PHE A 351 -0.03 9.70 5.44
CA PHE A 351 -0.33 8.30 5.71
C PHE A 351 -0.83 8.11 7.14
N MET A 352 -1.90 7.33 7.26
CA MET A 352 -2.47 6.89 8.51
C MET A 352 -2.30 5.38 8.63
N VAL A 353 -1.95 4.90 9.81
CA VAL A 353 -1.85 3.46 10.08
C VAL A 353 -3.26 2.84 9.96
N MET A 354 -3.38 1.71 9.28
CA MET A 354 -4.65 0.99 9.25
C MET A 354 -5.04 0.60 10.67
N PRO A 355 -6.27 0.93 11.10
CA PRO A 355 -6.76 0.46 12.39
C PRO A 355 -6.73 -1.07 12.40
N GLU A 356 -6.37 -1.66 13.54
CA GLU A 356 -6.45 -3.10 13.72
C GLU A 356 -7.89 -3.54 13.46
N ARG A 357 -8.07 -4.42 12.47
CA ARG A 357 -9.40 -4.96 12.17
C ARG A 357 -9.80 -5.89 13.31
N SER A 358 -10.62 -5.39 14.22
CA SER A 358 -11.40 -6.25 15.10
C SER A 358 -12.35 -7.05 14.24
N PHE A 359 -12.16 -8.36 14.15
CA PHE A 359 -13.14 -9.24 13.51
C PHE A 359 -14.37 -9.26 14.39
N ASP A 360 -15.38 -8.49 14.04
CA ASP A 360 -16.70 -8.66 14.62
C ASP A 360 -17.24 -10.01 14.14
N LEU A 361 -17.61 -10.86 15.09
CA LEU A 361 -18.16 -12.21 14.80
C LEU A 361 -19.42 -12.18 13.94
N PHE A 362 -20.08 -11.04 13.81
CA PHE A 362 -21.31 -10.83 13.06
C PHE A 362 -21.16 -10.07 11.73
N GLY A 363 -19.96 -9.64 11.36
CA GLY A 363 -19.54 -9.35 9.97
C GLY A 363 -20.16 -8.16 9.23
N ASP A 364 -21.28 -7.59 9.68
CA ASP A 364 -22.07 -6.65 8.86
C ASP A 364 -21.68 -5.16 9.02
N GLN A 365 -21.06 -4.76 10.11
CA GLN A 365 -20.80 -3.32 10.36
C GLN A 365 -19.65 -2.76 9.52
N ILE A 366 -18.65 -3.58 9.17
CA ILE A 366 -17.46 -3.11 8.43
C ILE A 366 -17.82 -2.79 6.98
N SER A 367 -18.64 -3.62 6.34
CA SER A 367 -19.09 -3.38 4.97
C SER A 367 -19.97 -2.14 4.83
N LEU A 368 -20.79 -1.84 5.84
CA LEU A 368 -21.62 -0.65 5.87
C LEU A 368 -20.80 0.63 6.02
N GLN A 369 -19.76 0.63 6.87
CA GLN A 369 -18.87 1.79 7.03
C GLN A 369 -18.03 2.07 5.79
N GLU A 370 -17.49 1.03 5.14
CA GLU A 370 -16.73 1.18 3.89
C GLU A 370 -17.61 1.74 2.77
N ASN A 371 -18.83 1.22 2.61
CA ASN A 371 -19.79 1.71 1.61
C ASN A 371 -20.24 3.15 1.88
N THR A 372 -20.41 3.53 3.14
CA THR A 372 -20.80 4.89 3.52
C THR A 372 -19.68 5.89 3.23
N SER A 373 -18.42 5.53 3.53
CA SER A 373 -17.27 6.39 3.24
C SER A 373 -17.09 6.59 1.73
N GLU A 374 -17.22 5.53 0.95
CA GLU A 374 -17.14 5.61 -0.52
C GLU A 374 -18.25 6.46 -1.12
N LEU A 375 -19.47 6.37 -0.58
CA LEU A 375 -20.58 7.23 -0.96
C LEU A 375 -20.30 8.70 -0.65
N MET A 376 -19.77 8.99 0.54
CA MET A 376 -19.40 10.36 0.95
C MET A 376 -18.32 10.93 0.02
N ASP A 377 -17.31 10.15 -0.32
CA ASP A 377 -16.24 10.58 -1.21
C ASP A 377 -16.76 10.88 -2.62
N ASN A 378 -17.66 10.04 -3.14
CA ASN A 378 -18.32 10.28 -4.43
C ASN A 378 -19.19 11.54 -4.43
N LEU A 379 -19.93 11.80 -3.35
CA LEU A 379 -20.72 13.01 -3.22
C LEU A 379 -19.85 14.25 -3.09
N ASN A 380 -18.78 14.20 -2.29
CA ASN A 380 -17.80 15.30 -2.18
C ASN A 380 -17.13 15.61 -3.53
N ALA A 381 -16.78 14.58 -4.30
CA ALA A 381 -16.15 14.75 -5.61
C ALA A 381 -17.08 15.43 -6.63
N ARG A 382 -18.40 15.20 -6.53
CA ARG A 382 -19.41 15.78 -7.44
C ARG A 382 -19.92 17.15 -7.02
N LEU A 383 -20.19 17.33 -5.72
CA LEU A 383 -20.89 18.49 -5.19
C LEU A 383 -19.95 19.51 -4.54
N GLY A 384 -18.71 19.13 -4.26
CA GLY A 384 -17.76 19.93 -3.50
C GLY A 384 -17.79 19.64 -1.99
N ILE A 385 -16.71 19.97 -1.32
CA ILE A 385 -16.49 19.66 0.11
C ILE A 385 -17.49 20.34 1.03
N GLU A 386 -17.98 21.51 0.66
CA GLU A 386 -18.95 22.29 1.46
C GLU A 386 -20.38 21.75 1.37
N ALA A 387 -20.69 20.90 0.39
CA ALA A 387 -22.04 20.39 0.19
C ALA A 387 -22.43 19.32 1.21
N LEU A 388 -21.48 18.66 1.83
CA LEU A 388 -21.72 17.63 2.83
C LEU A 388 -21.37 18.13 4.23
N SER A 389 -22.34 18.00 5.12
CA SER A 389 -22.20 18.39 6.51
C SER A 389 -22.82 17.34 7.41
N ARG A 390 -22.41 17.29 8.65
CA ARG A 390 -22.98 16.41 9.67
C ARG A 390 -23.38 17.21 10.90
N PRO A 391 -24.45 16.79 11.59
CA PRO A 391 -24.78 17.35 12.89
C PRO A 391 -23.68 17.01 13.89
N THR A 392 -23.32 18.00 14.69
CA THR A 392 -22.37 17.86 15.79
C THR A 392 -22.96 18.45 17.05
N ILE A 393 -22.45 18.03 18.21
CA ILE A 393 -22.88 18.52 19.50
C ILE A 393 -21.75 19.39 20.07
N ASN A 394 -22.12 20.61 20.49
CA ASN A 394 -21.26 21.50 21.23
C ASN A 394 -21.48 21.29 22.73
N ALA A 395 -20.46 21.53 23.55
CA ALA A 395 -20.54 21.48 24.99
C ALA A 395 -21.23 22.75 25.55
N GLU A 396 -22.48 22.98 25.10
CA GLU A 396 -23.29 24.12 25.50
C GLU A 396 -24.57 23.66 26.21
N HIS A 397 -24.95 24.39 27.28
CA HIS A 397 -26.11 24.01 28.06
C HIS A 397 -27.45 24.48 27.43
N LEU A 398 -27.40 25.53 26.64
CA LEU A 398 -28.59 26.04 25.95
C LEU A 398 -28.88 25.17 24.71
N PRO A 399 -30.10 24.62 24.55
CA PRO A 399 -30.41 23.67 23.48
C PRO A 399 -30.17 24.20 22.07
N GLU A 400 -30.42 25.47 21.83
CA GLU A 400 -30.21 26.14 20.54
C GLU A 400 -28.73 26.28 20.18
N LEU A 401 -27.80 26.25 21.16
CA LEU A 401 -26.37 26.34 20.97
C LEU A 401 -25.70 24.99 21.05
N ALA A 402 -26.39 23.98 21.58
CA ALA A 402 -25.84 22.63 21.74
C ALA A 402 -25.72 21.86 20.41
N GLY A 403 -26.59 22.17 19.43
CA GLY A 403 -26.50 21.58 18.08
C GLY A 403 -25.76 22.47 17.12
N ASN A 404 -24.89 21.90 16.31
CA ASN A 404 -24.18 22.59 15.23
C ASN A 404 -24.10 21.72 13.99
N ILE A 405 -23.84 22.35 12.86
CA ILE A 405 -23.55 21.68 11.60
C ILE A 405 -22.06 21.89 11.31
N ALA A 406 -21.30 20.81 11.25
CA ALA A 406 -19.88 20.87 10.93
C ALA A 406 -19.59 20.20 9.60
N SER A 407 -18.54 20.63 8.91
CA SER A 407 -18.02 19.92 7.75
C SER A 407 -17.55 18.51 8.17
N ILE A 408 -17.63 17.56 7.26
CA ILE A 408 -17.29 16.14 7.52
C ILE A 408 -15.83 15.97 7.95
N GLU A 409 -14.95 16.90 7.58
CA GLU A 409 -13.51 16.86 7.89
C GLU A 409 -13.16 17.12 9.35
N LYS A 410 -14.03 17.78 10.11
CA LYS A 410 -13.75 18.01 11.54
C LYS A 410 -13.93 16.71 12.33
N SER A 411 -12.86 16.29 13.00
CA SER A 411 -12.89 15.13 13.90
C SER A 411 -14.02 15.29 14.94
N ILE A 412 -14.72 14.19 15.21
CA ILE A 412 -15.68 14.12 16.31
C ILE A 412 -14.89 14.33 17.61
N GLY A 413 -15.24 15.39 18.36
CA GLY A 413 -14.85 15.45 19.77
C GLY A 413 -15.37 14.19 20.47
N SER A 414 -14.65 13.70 21.48
CA SER A 414 -15.00 12.53 22.25
C SER A 414 -16.50 12.46 22.54
N GLU A 415 -17.10 11.27 22.39
CA GLU A 415 -18.47 11.01 22.87
C GLU A 415 -18.57 11.46 24.31
N GLN A 416 -19.18 12.61 24.53
CA GLN A 416 -19.58 13.01 25.88
C GLN A 416 -20.85 12.25 26.21
N ASP A 417 -20.81 11.57 27.37
CA ASP A 417 -21.96 10.91 27.95
C ASP A 417 -23.08 11.96 28.14
N LEU A 418 -23.99 11.99 27.15
CA LEU A 418 -25.18 12.85 27.19
C LEU A 418 -26.10 12.24 28.24
N GLY A 419 -25.98 12.73 29.49
CA GLY A 419 -26.80 12.26 30.60
C GLY A 419 -28.27 12.05 30.21
N GLN A 420 -28.92 11.10 30.85
CA GLN A 420 -30.30 10.59 30.58
C GLN A 420 -31.44 11.60 30.72
N ALA A 421 -31.18 12.91 30.62
CA ALA A 421 -32.23 13.91 30.64
C ALA A 421 -33.16 13.74 29.42
N GLN A 422 -34.45 13.55 29.65
CA GLN A 422 -35.46 13.50 28.59
C GLN A 422 -35.53 14.87 27.90
N LYS A 423 -34.88 14.99 26.74
CA LYS A 423 -34.95 16.18 25.88
C LYS A 423 -35.90 15.92 24.73
N PRO A 424 -36.61 16.98 24.21
CA PRO A 424 -37.50 16.82 23.07
C PRO A 424 -36.72 16.45 21.81
N LEU A 425 -37.34 15.64 20.97
CA LEU A 425 -36.82 15.31 19.64
C LEU A 425 -36.85 16.49 18.67
N TRP A 426 -37.74 17.43 18.88
CA TRP A 426 -37.94 18.57 18.00
C TRP A 426 -37.92 19.87 18.79
N LEU A 427 -36.98 20.76 18.46
CA LEU A 427 -36.94 22.13 18.95
C LEU A 427 -37.63 23.07 17.96
N LEU A 428 -38.40 24.03 18.45
CA LEU A 428 -38.94 25.10 17.63
C LEU A 428 -37.80 26.05 17.24
N PRO A 429 -37.70 26.51 15.98
CA PRO A 429 -36.70 27.49 15.56
C PRO A 429 -36.68 28.76 16.41
N GLU A 430 -37.88 29.20 16.82
CA GLU A 430 -38.10 30.30 17.76
C GLU A 430 -39.07 29.82 18.85
N PRO A 431 -38.77 30.06 20.14
CA PRO A 431 -39.67 29.71 21.23
C PRO A 431 -41.02 30.44 21.09
N ALA A 432 -42.11 29.69 21.15
CA ALA A 432 -43.43 30.24 21.00
C ALA A 432 -44.00 30.70 22.37
N PRO A 433 -44.56 31.93 22.50
CA PRO A 433 -45.05 32.41 23.77
C PRO A 433 -46.31 31.66 24.23
N VAL A 434 -46.35 31.36 25.52
CA VAL A 434 -47.46 30.67 26.21
C VAL A 434 -48.26 31.69 27.01
N ARG A 435 -49.58 31.67 26.89
CA ARG A 435 -50.48 32.56 27.62
C ARG A 435 -50.80 31.95 28.99
N LEU A 436 -50.76 32.78 30.02
CA LEU A 436 -51.21 32.40 31.38
C LEU A 436 -52.55 33.03 31.61
N HIS A 437 -53.60 32.21 31.81
CA HIS A 437 -54.94 32.66 32.15
C HIS A 437 -55.47 31.86 33.34
N ASN A 438 -55.91 32.52 34.38
CA ASN A 438 -56.49 31.94 35.62
C ASN A 438 -55.51 30.84 36.21
N GLN A 439 -54.20 31.13 36.27
CA GLN A 439 -53.16 30.21 36.73
C GLN A 439 -52.92 28.96 35.87
N GLN A 440 -53.58 28.89 34.67
CA GLN A 440 -53.39 27.79 33.71
C GLN A 440 -52.62 28.27 32.47
N LEU A 441 -51.68 27.45 32.01
CA LEU A 441 -50.90 27.72 30.81
C LEU A 441 -51.70 27.29 29.56
N TYR A 442 -51.69 28.12 28.52
CA TYR A 442 -52.34 27.85 27.24
C TYR A 442 -51.42 28.05 26.06
N TRP A 443 -51.25 26.99 25.28
CA TRP A 443 -50.67 27.04 23.95
C TRP A 443 -51.53 26.19 23.04
N HIS A 444 -52.40 26.82 22.23
CA HIS A 444 -53.50 26.17 21.49
C HIS A 444 -54.51 25.43 22.38
N LYS A 445 -54.07 24.80 23.47
CA LYS A 445 -54.88 24.07 24.45
C LYS A 445 -54.33 24.31 25.87
N PRO A 446 -55.13 23.97 26.88
CA PRO A 446 -54.66 24.04 28.25
C PRO A 446 -53.50 23.02 28.45
N LEU A 447 -52.43 23.46 29.11
CA LEU A 447 -51.23 22.67 29.42
C LEU A 447 -51.12 22.42 30.91
N THR A 448 -50.80 21.18 31.26
CA THR A 448 -50.54 20.77 32.67
C THR A 448 -49.08 20.43 32.81
N ILE A 449 -48.40 21.00 33.80
CA ILE A 449 -47.00 20.71 34.11
C ILE A 449 -46.92 19.29 34.71
N VAL A 450 -46.04 18.45 34.12
CA VAL A 450 -45.82 17.07 34.54
C VAL A 450 -44.56 16.94 35.41
N SER A 451 -43.47 17.65 35.03
CA SER A 451 -42.22 17.64 35.78
C SER A 451 -41.41 18.93 35.60
N GLY A 452 -40.46 19.17 36.46
CA GLY A 452 -39.57 20.33 36.47
C GLY A 452 -39.59 21.07 37.82
N PRO A 453 -38.86 22.19 37.96
CA PRO A 453 -38.00 22.81 36.92
C PRO A 453 -36.61 22.19 36.78
N GLU A 454 -36.11 22.14 35.57
CA GLU A 454 -34.71 21.98 35.27
C GLU A 454 -34.11 23.34 34.90
N ARG A 455 -33.17 23.85 35.68
CA ARG A 455 -32.58 25.17 35.42
C ARG A 455 -31.42 25.06 34.48
N LEU A 456 -31.50 25.70 33.32
CA LEU A 456 -30.42 25.86 32.37
C LEU A 456 -29.94 27.31 32.35
N CYS A 457 -28.63 27.48 32.54
CA CYS A 457 -27.94 28.76 32.49
C CYS A 457 -26.85 28.68 31.42
N GLY A 458 -26.79 29.71 30.56
CA GLY A 458 -25.78 29.75 29.51
C GLY A 458 -25.60 31.16 28.96
N ASN A 459 -24.60 31.30 28.08
CA ASN A 459 -24.32 32.54 27.34
C ASN A 459 -24.04 33.76 28.21
N TRP A 460 -23.47 33.56 29.40
CA TRP A 460 -23.24 34.60 30.42
C TRP A 460 -22.30 35.74 29.93
N TRP A 461 -21.50 35.47 28.88
CA TRP A 461 -20.57 36.44 28.27
C TRP A 461 -21.25 37.39 27.25
N GLN A 462 -22.42 37.05 26.73
CA GLN A 462 -23.19 37.93 25.83
C GLN A 462 -24.42 38.50 26.51
N SER A 463 -25.25 37.63 27.08
CA SER A 463 -26.41 38.01 27.89
C SER A 463 -26.78 36.84 28.80
N GLU A 464 -26.80 37.06 30.11
CA GLU A 464 -27.12 35.98 31.05
C GLU A 464 -28.52 35.48 30.80
N GLN A 465 -28.64 34.27 30.24
CA GLN A 465 -29.94 33.63 30.01
C GLN A 465 -30.11 32.53 31.05
N GLN A 466 -31.07 32.74 31.95
CA GLN A 466 -31.51 31.74 32.93
C GLN A 466 -32.92 31.33 32.57
N ARG A 467 -33.11 30.04 32.29
CA ARG A 467 -34.39 29.45 31.93
C ARG A 467 -34.71 28.25 32.80
N ASP A 468 -35.88 28.22 33.37
CA ASP A 468 -36.40 27.08 34.12
C ASP A 468 -37.29 26.26 33.19
N TYR A 469 -36.82 25.05 32.82
CA TYR A 469 -37.50 24.17 31.89
C TYR A 469 -38.46 23.21 32.59
N TYR A 470 -39.58 22.91 31.96
CA TYR A 470 -40.64 22.05 32.44
C TYR A 470 -41.15 21.14 31.34
N LEU A 471 -41.53 19.92 31.73
CA LEU A 471 -42.30 19.05 30.87
C LEU A 471 -43.80 19.31 31.15
N ALA A 472 -44.56 19.59 30.12
CA ALA A 472 -45.99 19.74 30.21
C ALA A 472 -46.73 18.84 29.21
N CYS A 473 -48.00 18.54 29.47
CA CYS A 473 -48.85 17.81 28.54
C CYS A 473 -50.18 18.55 28.30
N ASP A 474 -50.77 18.35 27.12
CA ASP A 474 -52.10 18.79 26.82
C ASP A 474 -53.14 17.73 27.20
N SER A 475 -54.43 18.07 27.06
CA SER A 475 -55.55 17.19 27.35
C SER A 475 -55.63 15.93 26.47
N LYS A 476 -54.84 15.86 25.41
CA LYS A 476 -54.74 14.70 24.49
C LYS A 476 -53.47 13.87 24.74
N GLY A 477 -52.66 14.24 25.73
CA GLY A 477 -51.44 13.54 26.09
C GLY A 477 -50.19 13.94 25.28
N ALA A 478 -50.26 14.93 24.39
CA ALA A 478 -49.09 15.44 23.71
C ALA A 478 -48.18 16.19 24.68
N ARG A 479 -46.87 15.91 24.61
CA ARG A 479 -45.87 16.43 25.54
C ARG A 479 -45.09 17.58 24.95
N TYR A 480 -44.91 18.63 25.74
CA TYR A 480 -44.26 19.88 25.36
C TYR A 480 -43.14 20.22 26.32
N TRP A 481 -42.04 20.73 25.79
CA TRP A 481 -40.95 21.28 26.59
C TRP A 481 -41.12 22.78 26.69
N LEU A 482 -41.49 23.24 27.89
CA LEU A 482 -41.72 24.64 28.18
C LEU A 482 -40.54 25.20 28.96
N PHE A 483 -40.29 26.48 28.82
CA PHE A 483 -39.46 27.18 29.79
C PHE A 483 -40.11 28.45 30.28
N ARG A 484 -39.73 28.82 31.50
CA ARG A 484 -40.03 30.12 32.08
C ARG A 484 -38.72 30.91 32.13
N GLU A 485 -38.70 32.08 31.52
CA GLU A 485 -37.56 32.96 31.56
C GLU A 485 -37.44 33.62 32.94
N SER A 486 -36.24 33.58 33.52
CA SER A 486 -36.04 34.07 34.91
C SER A 486 -36.24 35.60 35.03
N THR A 487 -35.90 36.35 33.99
CA THR A 487 -35.94 37.81 33.95
C THR A 487 -37.37 38.33 33.73
N SER A 488 -37.98 37.93 32.63
CA SER A 488 -39.31 38.42 32.21
C SER A 488 -40.48 37.68 32.90
N LYS A 489 -40.20 36.52 33.50
CA LYS A 489 -41.20 35.59 34.06
C LYS A 489 -42.18 35.05 33.02
N GLN A 490 -41.93 35.26 31.73
CA GLN A 490 -42.77 34.79 30.62
C GLN A 490 -42.53 33.31 30.36
N TRP A 491 -43.57 32.65 29.81
CA TRP A 491 -43.54 31.25 29.44
C TRP A 491 -43.46 31.05 27.95
N PHE A 492 -42.70 30.06 27.53
CA PHE A 492 -42.52 29.71 26.11
C PHE A 492 -42.53 28.20 25.92
N VAL A 493 -43.06 27.74 24.77
CA VAL A 493 -42.85 26.39 24.25
C VAL A 493 -41.56 26.43 23.45
N HIS A 494 -40.64 25.53 23.75
CA HIS A 494 -39.34 25.43 23.05
C HIS A 494 -39.21 24.14 22.29
N GLY A 495 -39.88 23.06 22.72
CA GLY A 495 -39.74 21.76 22.05
C GLY A 495 -40.96 20.87 22.16
N LEU A 496 -41.01 19.89 21.27
CA LEU A 496 -42.07 18.90 21.16
C LEU A 496 -41.49 17.51 21.39
N PHE A 497 -42.13 16.73 22.24
CA PHE A 497 -41.83 15.31 22.38
C PHE A 497 -42.74 14.52 21.44
N SER A 498 -42.17 13.44 20.86
CA SER A 498 -42.96 12.50 20.04
C SER A 498 -43.76 11.54 20.92
#